data_82b07ebebed890cbf4bd308a91ac98da
#
_entry.id   82b07ebebed890cbf4bd308a91ac98da
#
_cell.length_a   1.000
_cell.length_b   1.000
_cell.length_c   1.000
_cell.angle_alpha   90.00
_cell.angle_beta   90.00
_cell.angle_gamma   90.00
#
_symmetry.space_group_name_H-M   'P 1'
#
loop_
_entity.id
_entity.type
_entity.pdbx_description
1 polymer ?
#
loop_
_entity_poly.entity_id
_entity_poly.type
_entity_poly.pdbx_seq_one_letter_code
_entity_poly.pdbx_strand_id
1 'polypeptide(L)'
;STQMILGSEGSALNTTAVGNELEEKIASFLQDELDNNAFWARSDCCTLFRKKAYYSPKRQADITFDIAIEIRAPGNDSLSMLVLVECKNYADAVPVGEIETFHSQIQQVSGANVKGIVASRSELQSGALNLARSMGLGLIRDLNGERFKWELRRSASYSADPTASESDDRIRLGMTQRDFSSHFFDMYCVSASRYTNSLGAVLEDFVAASDIDTTDLGRITNR
;
A
#
# COMPACT_ATOMS: atom_id res chain seq x y z
N SER A 1 7.90 46.42 39.59
CA SER A 1 8.26 45.01 39.28
C SER A 1 7.29 44.47 38.22
N THR A 2 7.74 44.50 36.97
CA THR A 2 6.99 43.99 35.84
C THR A 2 7.53 42.62 35.50
N GLN A 3 6.77 41.55 35.76
CA GLN A 3 7.06 40.22 35.34
C GLN A 3 6.58 40.01 33.89
N MET A 4 7.52 39.83 32.97
CA MET A 4 7.22 39.37 31.62
C MET A 4 6.86 37.88 31.67
N ILE A 5 5.68 37.56 31.17
CA ILE A 5 5.28 36.19 30.88
C ILE A 5 5.80 35.89 29.46
N LEU A 6 6.84 35.08 29.36
CA LEU A 6 7.29 34.52 28.08
C LEU A 6 6.35 33.41 27.68
N GLY A 7 5.65 33.63 26.58
CA GLY A 7 4.67 32.72 26.03
C GLY A 7 5.27 31.51 25.33
N SER A 8 4.52 30.45 25.34
CA SER A 8 4.76 29.09 24.84
C SER A 8 4.72 28.96 23.31
N GLU A 9 5.52 29.70 22.57
CA GLU A 9 5.57 29.57 21.10
C GLU A 9 6.54 28.52 20.56
N GLY A 10 7.38 27.93 21.44
CA GLY A 10 8.41 26.99 21.03
C GLY A 10 7.94 25.57 20.72
N SER A 11 6.74 25.15 21.17
CA SER A 11 6.30 23.74 21.10
C SER A 11 5.67 23.37 19.75
N ALA A 12 4.92 24.25 19.12
CA ALA A 12 4.19 23.96 17.88
C ALA A 12 5.10 23.90 16.63
N LEU A 13 6.11 24.79 16.60
CA LEU A 13 7.09 24.81 15.49
C LEU A 13 7.97 23.55 15.47
N ASN A 14 8.25 22.98 16.64
CA ASN A 14 9.14 21.82 16.76
C ASN A 14 8.43 20.54 16.31
N THR A 15 7.15 20.37 16.59
CA THR A 15 6.38 19.15 16.19
C THR A 15 6.18 19.06 14.68
N THR A 16 5.94 20.16 13.98
CA THR A 16 5.81 20.16 12.52
C THR A 16 7.13 19.88 11.82
N ALA A 17 8.25 20.44 12.31
CA ALA A 17 9.58 20.18 11.76
C ALA A 17 9.98 18.71 11.92
N VAL A 18 9.73 18.13 13.10
CA VAL A 18 10.04 16.71 13.40
C VAL A 18 9.11 15.75 12.61
N GLY A 19 7.86 16.14 12.36
CA GLY A 19 6.93 15.40 11.48
C GLY A 19 7.45 15.34 10.04
N ASN A 20 7.86 16.48 9.51
CA ASN A 20 8.41 16.58 8.15
C ASN A 20 9.72 15.79 7.98
N GLU A 21 10.55 15.71 9.03
CA GLU A 21 11.77 14.92 9.01
C GLU A 21 11.50 13.41 8.87
N LEU A 22 10.51 12.87 9.60
CA LEU A 22 10.13 11.48 9.46
C LEU A 22 9.60 11.17 8.05
N GLU A 23 8.74 12.03 7.52
CA GLU A 23 8.19 11.87 6.18
C GLU A 23 9.30 11.87 5.11
N GLU A 24 10.29 12.74 5.25
CA GLU A 24 11.45 12.80 4.34
C GLU A 24 12.24 11.50 4.36
N LYS A 25 12.55 11.00 5.54
CA LYS A 25 13.31 9.77 5.75
C LYS A 25 12.55 8.55 5.20
N ILE A 26 11.24 8.47 5.46
CA ILE A 26 10.41 7.38 4.92
C ILE A 26 10.30 7.46 3.40
N ALA A 27 10.16 8.65 2.82
CA ALA A 27 10.15 8.83 1.38
C ALA A 27 11.47 8.38 0.74
N SER A 28 12.61 8.76 1.34
CA SER A 28 13.94 8.30 0.88
C SER A 28 14.09 6.78 0.99
N PHE A 29 13.69 6.20 2.11
CA PHE A 29 13.72 4.75 2.29
C PHE A 29 12.88 4.01 1.23
N LEU A 30 11.66 4.47 0.96
CA LEU A 30 10.82 3.87 -0.07
C LEU A 30 11.37 4.08 -1.48
N GLN A 31 11.99 5.23 -1.74
CA GLN A 31 12.66 5.47 -3.02
C GLN A 31 13.86 4.52 -3.20
N ASP A 32 14.66 4.31 -2.16
CA ASP A 32 15.77 3.35 -2.18
C ASP A 32 15.28 1.92 -2.41
N GLU A 33 14.15 1.53 -1.79
CA GLU A 33 13.50 0.23 -2.05
C GLU A 33 13.06 0.09 -3.52
N LEU A 34 12.54 1.17 -4.12
CA LEU A 34 12.16 1.20 -5.54
C LEU A 34 13.39 1.09 -6.44
N ASP A 35 14.41 1.91 -6.22
CA ASP A 35 15.60 1.99 -7.05
C ASP A 35 16.42 0.69 -7.04
N ASN A 36 16.41 -0.01 -5.90
CA ASN A 36 17.07 -1.30 -5.73
C ASN A 36 16.18 -2.50 -6.13
N ASN A 37 14.99 -2.29 -6.67
CA ASN A 37 13.97 -3.31 -6.94
C ASN A 37 13.67 -4.22 -5.72
N ALA A 38 13.80 -3.66 -4.52
CA ALA A 38 13.47 -4.33 -3.27
C ALA A 38 11.98 -4.13 -2.88
N PHE A 39 11.32 -3.17 -3.50
CA PHE A 39 9.88 -2.99 -3.42
C PHE A 39 9.17 -4.09 -4.23
N TRP A 40 7.94 -4.42 -3.87
CA TRP A 40 7.19 -5.51 -4.53
C TRP A 40 6.67 -5.17 -5.94
N ALA A 41 6.74 -3.91 -6.36
CA ALA A 41 6.43 -3.47 -7.72
C ALA A 41 7.70 -3.02 -8.44
N ARG A 42 7.73 -3.16 -9.75
CA ARG A 42 8.85 -2.73 -10.59
C ARG A 42 9.04 -1.22 -10.52
N SER A 43 10.27 -0.77 -10.39
CA SER A 43 10.59 0.66 -10.26
C SER A 43 10.14 1.49 -11.46
N ASP A 44 10.26 0.94 -12.68
CA ASP A 44 9.87 1.62 -13.93
C ASP A 44 8.34 1.82 -14.08
N CYS A 45 7.55 1.14 -13.25
CA CYS A 45 6.09 1.29 -13.16
C CYS A 45 5.65 2.23 -12.04
N CYS A 46 6.56 2.68 -11.19
CA CYS A 46 6.26 3.38 -9.95
C CYS A 46 6.65 4.85 -10.02
N THR A 47 5.83 5.72 -9.45
CA THR A 47 6.17 7.12 -9.22
C THR A 47 5.83 7.50 -7.80
N LEU A 48 6.82 7.95 -7.04
CA LEU A 48 6.67 8.37 -5.65
C LEU A 48 6.37 9.87 -5.58
N PHE A 49 5.42 10.24 -4.77
CA PHE A 49 5.03 11.63 -4.48
C PHE A 49 4.99 11.87 -2.98
N ARG A 50 5.27 13.10 -2.58
CA ARG A 50 5.08 13.59 -1.20
C ARG A 50 3.91 14.55 -1.17
N LYS A 51 3.14 14.51 -0.08
CA LYS A 51 1.98 15.40 0.16
C LYS A 51 1.04 15.49 -1.04
N LYS A 52 0.68 14.34 -1.61
CA LYS A 52 -0.22 14.28 -2.75
C LYS A 52 -1.66 14.15 -2.32
N ALA A 53 -2.51 14.95 -2.93
CA ALA A 53 -3.95 14.96 -2.70
C ALA A 53 -4.68 14.05 -3.69
N TYR A 54 -5.70 13.35 -3.20
CA TYR A 54 -6.61 12.53 -4.00
C TYR A 54 -8.05 12.89 -3.67
N TYR A 55 -8.86 13.04 -4.70
CA TYR A 55 -10.26 13.39 -4.53
C TYR A 55 -11.07 12.25 -3.89
N SER A 56 -11.84 12.61 -2.85
CA SER A 56 -12.80 11.72 -2.21
C SER A 56 -14.22 12.07 -2.65
N PRO A 57 -14.90 11.23 -3.43
CA PRO A 57 -16.30 11.45 -3.81
C PRO A 57 -17.24 11.48 -2.61
N LYS A 58 -16.89 10.76 -1.54
CA LYS A 58 -17.69 10.72 -0.29
C LYS A 58 -17.62 12.03 0.49
N ARG A 59 -16.44 12.68 0.50
CA ARG A 59 -16.25 13.96 1.17
C ARG A 59 -16.54 15.14 0.26
N GLN A 60 -16.58 14.94 -1.05
CA GLN A 60 -16.58 16.00 -2.06
C GLN A 60 -15.41 16.98 -1.87
N ALA A 61 -14.27 16.46 -1.45
CA ALA A 61 -13.05 17.21 -1.15
C ALA A 61 -11.82 16.29 -1.29
N ASP A 62 -10.65 16.90 -1.40
CA ASP A 62 -9.39 16.18 -1.46
C ASP A 62 -8.95 15.67 -0.09
N ILE A 63 -8.28 14.53 -0.09
CA ILE A 63 -7.55 13.97 1.06
C ILE A 63 -6.07 13.97 0.69
N THR A 64 -5.25 14.64 1.47
CA THR A 64 -3.79 14.66 1.28
C THR A 64 -3.15 13.57 2.13
N PHE A 65 -2.26 12.80 1.49
CA PHE A 65 -1.48 11.76 2.14
C PHE A 65 -0.01 12.16 2.20
N ASP A 66 0.71 11.71 3.21
CA ASP A 66 2.11 12.08 3.42
C ASP A 66 3.00 11.63 2.27
N ILE A 67 2.85 10.36 1.86
CA ILE A 67 3.54 9.79 0.70
C ILE A 67 2.53 8.98 -0.12
N ALA A 68 2.68 9.02 -1.43
CA ALA A 68 1.92 8.20 -2.36
C ALA A 68 2.84 7.58 -3.40
N ILE A 69 2.65 6.31 -3.72
CA ILE A 69 3.31 5.64 -4.84
C ILE A 69 2.22 5.25 -5.84
N GLU A 70 2.25 5.89 -7.00
CA GLU A 70 1.38 5.55 -8.12
C GLU A 70 2.02 4.48 -8.96
N ILE A 71 1.28 3.41 -9.22
CA ILE A 71 1.75 2.28 -10.01
C ILE A 71 0.92 2.18 -11.27
N ARG A 72 1.60 2.19 -12.42
CA ARG A 72 0.99 2.07 -13.75
C ARG A 72 1.56 0.87 -14.46
N ALA A 73 0.71 0.12 -15.16
CA ALA A 73 1.19 -0.97 -16.00
C ALA A 73 2.06 -0.42 -17.16
N PRO A 74 3.08 -1.15 -17.61
CA PRO A 74 3.89 -0.73 -18.75
C PRO A 74 3.02 -0.43 -19.97
N GLY A 75 3.22 0.76 -20.56
CA GLY A 75 2.47 1.20 -21.75
C GLY A 75 1.01 1.63 -21.46
N ASN A 76 0.64 1.80 -20.19
CA ASN A 76 -0.68 2.27 -19.80
C ASN A 76 -0.57 3.52 -18.90
N ASP A 77 -1.22 4.62 -19.30
CA ASP A 77 -1.24 5.86 -18.52
C ASP A 77 -2.21 5.80 -17.34
N SER A 78 -3.14 4.84 -17.33
CA SER A 78 -4.11 4.72 -16.26
C SER A 78 -3.48 4.16 -14.99
N LEU A 79 -3.92 4.69 -13.85
CA LEU A 79 -3.49 4.25 -12.53
C LEU A 79 -4.03 2.83 -12.27
N SER A 80 -3.12 1.88 -12.08
CA SER A 80 -3.44 0.48 -11.82
C SER A 80 -3.53 0.19 -10.33
N MET A 81 -2.67 0.84 -9.55
CA MET A 81 -2.62 0.71 -8.10
C MET A 81 -2.09 1.98 -7.47
N LEU A 82 -2.51 2.21 -6.25
CA LEU A 82 -2.08 3.32 -5.41
C LEU A 82 -1.63 2.80 -4.06
N VAL A 83 -0.41 3.13 -3.66
CA VAL A 83 0.09 2.90 -2.31
C VAL A 83 0.09 4.22 -1.57
N LEU A 84 -0.61 4.29 -0.46
CA LEU A 84 -0.73 5.47 0.38
C LEU A 84 0.00 5.22 1.70
N VAL A 85 0.83 6.16 2.12
CA VAL A 85 1.61 6.06 3.34
C VAL A 85 1.25 7.21 4.26
N GLU A 86 1.00 6.87 5.51
CA GLU A 86 0.74 7.82 6.59
C GLU A 86 1.87 7.71 7.61
N CYS A 87 2.50 8.82 7.91
CA CYS A 87 3.62 8.91 8.83
C CYS A 87 3.15 9.36 10.22
N LYS A 88 3.43 8.56 11.25
CA LYS A 88 3.02 8.81 12.63
C LYS A 88 4.24 9.01 13.52
N ASN A 89 4.46 10.25 13.92
CA ASN A 89 5.58 10.63 14.77
C ASN A 89 5.11 10.87 16.22
N TYR A 90 4.66 9.80 16.86
CA TYR A 90 4.22 9.82 18.25
C TYR A 90 5.39 9.54 19.19
N ALA A 91 5.43 10.19 20.36
CA ALA A 91 6.35 9.85 21.44
C ALA A 91 5.95 8.52 22.11
N ASP A 92 4.65 8.34 22.31
CA ASP A 92 4.04 7.13 22.85
C ASP A 92 3.52 6.21 21.74
N ALA A 93 3.05 5.03 22.12
CA ALA A 93 2.51 4.04 21.18
C ALA A 93 1.32 4.60 20.40
N VAL A 94 1.34 4.40 19.08
CA VAL A 94 0.28 4.85 18.16
C VAL A 94 -1.05 4.21 18.53
N PRO A 95 -2.10 5.01 18.80
CA PRO A 95 -3.39 4.49 19.22
C PRO A 95 -4.21 3.92 18.06
N VAL A 96 -5.19 3.08 18.40
CA VAL A 96 -6.04 2.39 17.43
C VAL A 96 -6.82 3.35 16.51
N GLY A 97 -7.28 4.48 17.04
CA GLY A 97 -8.04 5.47 16.28
C GLY A 97 -7.29 6.07 15.09
N GLU A 98 -5.95 6.11 15.14
CA GLU A 98 -5.13 6.55 14.00
C GLU A 98 -5.20 5.55 12.84
N ILE A 99 -5.21 4.27 13.16
CA ILE A 99 -5.32 3.20 12.17
C ILE A 99 -6.72 3.20 11.53
N GLU A 100 -7.76 3.37 12.35
CA GLU A 100 -9.15 3.49 11.89
C GLU A 100 -9.32 4.70 10.96
N THR A 101 -8.79 5.84 11.35
CA THR A 101 -8.85 7.07 10.58
C THR A 101 -8.16 6.90 9.22
N PHE A 102 -6.94 6.40 9.22
CA PHE A 102 -6.18 6.18 7.99
C PHE A 102 -6.87 5.16 7.07
N HIS A 103 -7.33 4.04 7.62
CA HIS A 103 -8.07 3.05 6.84
C HIS A 103 -9.36 3.65 6.25
N SER A 104 -10.10 4.45 7.01
CA SER A 104 -11.28 5.16 6.51
C SER A 104 -10.93 6.13 5.37
N GLN A 105 -9.80 6.81 5.42
CA GLN A 105 -9.32 7.69 4.35
C GLN A 105 -8.99 6.90 3.07
N ILE A 106 -8.30 5.78 3.20
CA ILE A 106 -7.99 4.87 2.08
C ILE A 106 -9.27 4.43 1.36
N GLN A 107 -10.29 4.03 2.12
CA GLN A 107 -11.58 3.59 1.56
C GLN A 107 -12.36 4.68 0.83
N GLN A 108 -11.95 5.93 0.93
CA GLN A 108 -12.58 7.07 0.29
C GLN A 108 -11.88 7.49 -1.01
N VAL A 109 -10.68 7.00 -1.25
CA VAL A 109 -9.97 7.21 -2.52
C VAL A 109 -10.45 6.16 -3.51
N SER A 110 -11.10 6.61 -4.59
CA SER A 110 -11.73 5.71 -5.57
C SER A 110 -10.86 5.56 -6.83
N GLY A 111 -11.15 4.50 -7.59
CA GLY A 111 -10.66 4.33 -8.97
C GLY A 111 -9.39 3.52 -9.13
N ALA A 112 -8.78 3.00 -8.05
CA ALA A 112 -7.62 2.13 -8.13
C ALA A 112 -7.62 1.11 -6.98
N ASN A 113 -6.86 0.04 -7.14
CA ASN A 113 -6.46 -0.81 -6.01
C ASN A 113 -5.62 0.05 -5.06
N VAL A 114 -6.11 0.28 -3.85
CA VAL A 114 -5.42 1.12 -2.87
C VAL A 114 -4.83 0.25 -1.77
N LYS A 115 -3.56 0.44 -1.47
CA LYS A 115 -2.84 -0.18 -0.36
C LYS A 115 -2.40 0.89 0.63
N GLY A 116 -2.55 0.62 1.92
CA GLY A 116 -2.11 1.52 2.98
C GLY A 116 -0.85 1.00 3.68
N ILE A 117 0.03 1.92 4.01
CA ILE A 117 1.21 1.68 4.83
C ILE A 117 1.21 2.70 5.95
N VAL A 118 1.36 2.26 7.18
CA VAL A 118 1.64 3.13 8.32
C VAL A 118 3.14 3.11 8.57
N ALA A 119 3.74 4.28 8.59
CA ALA A 119 5.15 4.45 8.98
C ALA A 119 5.20 5.14 10.33
N SER A 120 5.81 4.53 11.33
CA SER A 120 5.82 5.09 12.68
C SER A 120 7.19 5.02 13.34
N ARG A 121 7.47 6.01 14.18
CA ARG A 121 8.65 6.03 15.04
C ARG A 121 8.45 5.19 16.30
N SER A 122 7.26 5.24 16.87
CA SER A 122 6.90 4.48 18.06
C SER A 122 6.16 3.19 17.73
N GLU A 123 6.01 2.32 18.72
CA GLU A 123 5.20 1.11 18.59
C GLU A 123 3.73 1.43 18.35
N LEU A 124 3.02 0.53 17.71
CA LEU A 124 1.58 0.55 17.74
C LEU A 124 1.08 -0.12 19.04
N GLN A 125 0.03 0.44 19.62
CA GLN A 125 -0.70 -0.28 20.68
C GLN A 125 -1.15 -1.64 20.15
N SER A 126 -1.26 -2.65 21.02
CA SER A 126 -1.61 -4.02 20.61
C SER A 126 -2.91 -4.09 19.80
N GLY A 127 -3.92 -3.32 20.18
CA GLY A 127 -5.16 -3.19 19.41
C GLY A 127 -4.97 -2.57 18.04
N ALA A 128 -4.13 -1.54 17.92
CA ALA A 128 -3.78 -0.89 16.67
C ALA A 128 -3.02 -1.84 15.73
N LEU A 129 -2.08 -2.62 16.28
CA LEU A 129 -1.31 -3.59 15.51
C LEU A 129 -2.21 -4.72 14.97
N ASN A 130 -3.11 -5.25 15.82
CA ASN A 130 -4.05 -6.28 15.40
C ASN A 130 -5.00 -5.77 14.32
N LEU A 131 -5.48 -4.53 14.45
CA LEU A 131 -6.35 -3.90 13.48
C LEU A 131 -5.60 -3.67 12.15
N ALA A 132 -4.38 -3.14 12.19
CA ALA A 132 -3.56 -2.96 10.98
C ALA A 132 -3.34 -4.29 10.23
N ARG A 133 -3.09 -5.38 10.96
CA ARG A 133 -3.00 -6.72 10.39
C ARG A 133 -4.30 -7.16 9.73
N SER A 134 -5.43 -7.04 10.42
CA SER A 134 -6.74 -7.46 9.91
C SER A 134 -7.17 -6.65 8.69
N MET A 135 -6.84 -5.36 8.64
CA MET A 135 -7.14 -4.45 7.53
C MET A 135 -6.14 -4.55 6.38
N GLY A 136 -5.09 -5.32 6.57
CA GLY A 136 -4.10 -5.48 5.54
C GLY A 136 -3.20 -4.29 5.32
N LEU A 137 -2.94 -3.50 6.31
CA LEU A 137 -2.00 -2.40 6.23
C LEU A 137 -0.55 -2.91 6.34
N GLY A 138 0.36 -2.31 5.57
CA GLY A 138 1.79 -2.44 5.79
C GLY A 138 2.21 -1.63 7.02
N LEU A 139 3.30 -2.02 7.66
CA LEU A 139 3.88 -1.29 8.78
C LEU A 139 5.38 -1.15 8.61
N ILE A 140 5.85 0.08 8.55
CA ILE A 140 7.27 0.44 8.57
C ILE A 140 7.59 1.08 9.93
N ARG A 141 8.68 0.62 10.53
CA ARG A 141 9.16 1.12 11.81
C ARG A 141 10.48 1.86 11.64
N ASP A 142 10.56 3.07 12.17
CA ASP A 142 11.82 3.78 12.36
C ASP A 142 12.53 3.25 13.63
N LEU A 143 13.65 2.57 13.43
CA LEU A 143 14.49 2.09 14.51
C LEU A 143 15.65 3.08 14.70
N ASN A 144 15.47 4.11 15.51
CA ASN A 144 16.50 5.10 15.89
C ASN A 144 16.82 6.19 14.84
N GLY A 145 15.94 6.50 13.92
CA GLY A 145 16.13 7.59 12.96
C GLY A 145 17.07 7.29 11.77
N GLU A 146 17.70 6.12 11.74
CA GLU A 146 18.64 5.72 10.68
C GLU A 146 18.33 4.37 10.05
N ARG A 147 17.46 3.58 10.69
CA ARG A 147 17.14 2.22 10.24
C ARG A 147 15.64 2.03 10.20
N PHE A 148 15.14 1.74 9.02
CA PHE A 148 13.74 1.40 8.80
C PHE A 148 13.60 -0.11 8.69
N LYS A 149 12.53 -0.64 9.29
CA LYS A 149 12.21 -2.07 9.26
C LYS A 149 10.76 -2.25 8.90
N TRP A 150 10.49 -3.12 7.94
CA TRP A 150 9.17 -3.64 7.72
C TRP A 150 8.77 -4.57 8.87
N GLU A 151 7.80 -4.18 9.67
CA GLU A 151 7.21 -5.04 10.70
C GLU A 151 6.04 -5.87 10.13
N LEU A 152 5.29 -5.26 9.21
CA LEU A 152 4.27 -5.93 8.42
C LEU A 152 4.58 -5.66 6.96
N ARG A 153 5.35 -6.55 6.35
CA ARG A 153 5.55 -6.53 4.90
C ARG A 153 4.55 -7.48 4.29
N ARG A 154 3.65 -6.94 3.49
CA ARG A 154 2.82 -7.79 2.66
C ARG A 154 3.62 -8.22 1.45
N SER A 155 4.19 -9.41 1.53
CA SER A 155 4.66 -10.12 0.35
C SER A 155 3.62 -11.17 -0.03
N ALA A 156 3.58 -11.52 -1.30
CA ALA A 156 2.73 -12.58 -1.85
C ALA A 156 3.00 -13.96 -1.23
N SER A 157 4.00 -14.09 -0.40
CA SER A 157 4.43 -15.33 0.20
C SER A 157 4.06 -15.37 1.69
N TYR A 158 3.07 -16.19 1.98
CA TYR A 158 2.92 -16.88 3.23
C TYR A 158 2.59 -16.04 4.47
N SER A 159 1.32 -15.87 4.74
CA SER A 159 0.86 -15.65 6.11
C SER A 159 0.87 -17.01 6.84
N ALA A 160 1.70 -17.15 7.86
CA ALA A 160 1.63 -18.28 8.80
C ALA A 160 0.46 -18.11 9.79
N ASP A 161 -0.69 -17.60 9.33
CA ASP A 161 -1.88 -17.45 10.14
C ASP A 161 -2.66 -18.76 10.12
N PRO A 162 -2.96 -19.35 11.30
CA PRO A 162 -3.72 -20.59 11.39
C PRO A 162 -5.18 -20.53 10.92
N THR A 163 -5.68 -19.39 10.46
CA THR A 163 -6.98 -19.27 9.77
C THR A 163 -6.85 -19.54 8.26
N ALA A 164 -6.07 -20.55 7.89
CA ALA A 164 -5.70 -20.92 6.53
C ALA A 164 -6.90 -21.12 5.57
N SER A 165 -8.09 -21.44 6.07
CA SER A 165 -9.27 -21.65 5.22
C SER A 165 -9.73 -20.38 4.47
N GLU A 166 -9.61 -19.21 5.08
CA GLU A 166 -9.94 -17.94 4.40
C GLU A 166 -8.89 -17.55 3.35
N SER A 167 -7.64 -17.92 3.57
CA SER A 167 -6.54 -17.71 2.63
C SER A 167 -6.73 -18.53 1.35
N ASP A 168 -7.07 -19.80 1.50
CA ASP A 168 -7.27 -20.72 0.38
C ASP A 168 -8.44 -20.32 -0.51
N ASP A 169 -9.55 -19.85 0.08
CA ASP A 169 -10.70 -19.36 -0.67
C ASP A 169 -10.34 -18.08 -1.46
N ARG A 170 -9.55 -17.19 -0.90
CA ARG A 170 -9.10 -15.98 -1.61
C ARG A 170 -8.16 -16.29 -2.77
N ILE A 171 -7.23 -17.21 -2.57
CA ILE A 171 -6.35 -17.70 -3.65
C ILE A 171 -7.19 -18.32 -4.76
N ARG A 172 -8.14 -19.19 -4.40
CA ARG A 172 -9.05 -19.81 -5.37
C ARG A 172 -9.89 -18.76 -6.13
N LEU A 173 -10.43 -17.77 -5.45
CA LEU A 173 -11.16 -16.66 -6.06
C LEU A 173 -10.26 -15.85 -6.99
N GLY A 174 -9.05 -15.52 -6.57
CA GLY A 174 -8.08 -14.81 -7.41
C GLY A 174 -7.67 -15.60 -8.66
N MET A 175 -7.68 -16.93 -8.60
CA MET A 175 -7.39 -17.79 -9.74
C MET A 175 -8.58 -17.99 -10.69
N THR A 176 -9.82 -17.90 -10.17
CA THR A 176 -11.01 -18.29 -10.93
C THR A 176 -11.92 -17.12 -11.33
N GLN A 177 -11.82 -15.99 -10.65
CA GLN A 177 -12.66 -14.81 -10.93
C GLN A 177 -11.86 -13.71 -11.61
N ARG A 178 -12.31 -13.31 -12.80
CA ARG A 178 -11.65 -12.29 -13.61
C ARG A 178 -11.50 -10.94 -12.89
N ASP A 179 -12.54 -10.52 -12.19
CA ASP A 179 -12.65 -9.21 -11.55
C ASP A 179 -12.30 -9.27 -10.06
N PHE A 180 -11.67 -10.36 -9.61
CA PHE A 180 -11.28 -10.49 -8.21
C PHE A 180 -10.28 -9.43 -7.82
N SER A 181 -10.61 -8.68 -6.78
CA SER A 181 -9.73 -7.71 -6.12
C SER A 181 -9.88 -7.85 -4.62
N SER A 182 -8.77 -7.88 -3.91
CA SER A 182 -8.76 -8.00 -2.45
C SER A 182 -7.64 -7.18 -1.83
N HIS A 183 -7.96 -6.46 -0.77
CA HIS A 183 -6.96 -5.77 0.05
C HIS A 183 -6.03 -6.73 0.79
N PHE A 184 -6.40 -8.00 0.88
CA PHE A 184 -5.65 -9.04 1.58
C PHE A 184 -4.85 -9.94 0.65
N PHE A 185 -5.06 -9.82 -0.65
CA PHE A 185 -4.39 -10.65 -1.65
C PHE A 185 -3.23 -9.85 -2.26
N ASP A 186 -2.02 -10.20 -1.88
CA ASP A 186 -0.80 -9.47 -2.23
C ASP A 186 -0.05 -10.03 -3.44
N MET A 187 -0.64 -10.99 -4.15
CA MET A 187 -0.08 -11.45 -5.41
C MET A 187 -0.52 -10.53 -6.54
N TYR A 188 0.44 -9.98 -7.24
CA TYR A 188 0.21 -9.11 -8.40
C TYR A 188 0.87 -9.69 -9.61
N CYS A 189 0.14 -9.66 -10.72
CA CYS A 189 0.65 -10.02 -12.01
C CYS A 189 0.60 -8.80 -12.93
N VAL A 190 1.60 -8.69 -13.80
CA VAL A 190 1.67 -7.65 -14.82
C VAL A 190 1.55 -8.35 -16.16
N SER A 191 0.52 -8.01 -16.92
CA SER A 191 0.41 -8.36 -18.34
C SER A 191 0.70 -7.13 -19.20
N ALA A 192 0.77 -7.31 -20.50
CA ALA A 192 0.98 -6.19 -21.44
C ALA A 192 -0.16 -5.14 -21.36
N SER A 193 -1.35 -5.52 -20.89
CA SER A 193 -2.55 -4.68 -20.89
C SER A 193 -2.96 -4.19 -19.51
N ARG A 194 -2.53 -4.86 -18.43
CA ARG A 194 -3.00 -4.52 -17.08
C ARG A 194 -2.06 -4.94 -15.96
N TYR A 195 -2.23 -4.29 -14.84
CA TYR A 195 -1.71 -4.68 -13.55
C TYR A 195 -2.88 -5.24 -12.72
N THR A 196 -2.80 -6.50 -12.28
CA THR A 196 -3.93 -7.17 -11.65
C THR A 196 -3.48 -8.17 -10.59
N ASN A 197 -4.32 -8.40 -9.60
CA ASN A 197 -4.17 -9.49 -8.63
C ASN A 197 -5.03 -10.72 -9.01
N SER A 198 -5.64 -10.73 -10.18
CA SER A 198 -6.38 -11.88 -10.73
C SER A 198 -5.50 -12.66 -11.70
N LEU A 199 -5.11 -13.87 -11.32
CA LEU A 199 -4.40 -14.78 -12.22
C LEU A 199 -5.24 -15.15 -13.45
N GLY A 200 -6.54 -15.30 -13.29
CA GLY A 200 -7.45 -15.55 -14.40
C GLY A 200 -7.39 -14.46 -15.47
N ALA A 201 -7.38 -13.18 -15.05
CA ALA A 201 -7.25 -12.06 -15.96
C ALA A 201 -5.90 -12.04 -16.70
N VAL A 202 -4.82 -12.45 -16.04
CA VAL A 202 -3.49 -12.57 -16.67
C VAL A 202 -3.47 -13.69 -17.70
N LEU A 203 -4.04 -14.84 -17.38
CA LEU A 203 -4.12 -15.97 -18.29
C LEU A 203 -4.94 -15.64 -19.55
N GLU A 204 -6.05 -14.91 -19.39
CA GLU A 204 -6.81 -14.41 -20.53
C GLU A 204 -6.00 -13.49 -21.43
N ASP A 205 -5.24 -12.55 -20.85
CA ASP A 205 -4.37 -11.66 -21.62
C ASP A 205 -3.26 -12.45 -22.35
N PHE A 206 -2.71 -13.47 -21.72
CA PHE A 206 -1.74 -14.35 -22.36
C PHE A 206 -2.36 -15.10 -23.54
N VAL A 207 -3.55 -15.65 -23.39
CA VAL A 207 -4.25 -16.35 -24.47
C VAL A 207 -4.62 -15.38 -25.60
N ALA A 208 -5.08 -14.18 -25.26
CA ALA A 208 -5.42 -13.16 -26.27
C ALA A 208 -4.21 -12.62 -27.02
N ALA A 209 -3.03 -12.57 -26.37
CA ALA A 209 -1.79 -12.10 -26.98
C ALA A 209 -1.05 -13.18 -27.80
N SER A 210 -1.36 -14.45 -27.55
CA SER A 210 -0.83 -15.55 -28.34
C SER A 210 -1.76 -15.78 -29.54
N ASP A 211 -1.24 -15.69 -30.76
CA ASP A 211 -1.89 -16.16 -32.00
C ASP A 211 -2.06 -17.70 -32.02
N ILE A 212 -2.35 -18.30 -30.85
CA ILE A 212 -2.65 -19.72 -30.75
C ILE A 212 -4.06 -19.90 -31.33
N ASP A 213 -4.10 -20.46 -32.49
CA ASP A 213 -5.35 -20.96 -33.09
C ASP A 213 -5.93 -22.04 -32.16
N THR A 214 -6.92 -21.64 -31.38
CA THR A 214 -7.60 -22.51 -30.41
C THR A 214 -8.35 -23.66 -31.08
N THR A 215 -8.48 -23.66 -32.42
CA THR A 215 -9.06 -24.78 -33.17
C THR A 215 -8.21 -26.07 -33.08
N ASP A 216 -6.93 -25.98 -32.79
CA ASP A 216 -6.06 -27.14 -32.63
C ASP A 216 -6.08 -27.77 -31.23
N LEU A 217 -6.52 -27.04 -30.19
CA LEU A 217 -6.62 -27.59 -28.83
C LEU A 217 -7.71 -28.68 -28.71
N GLY A 218 -8.73 -28.67 -29.56
CA GLY A 218 -9.76 -29.71 -29.60
C GLY A 218 -9.27 -31.06 -30.12
N ARG A 219 -8.07 -31.14 -30.73
CA ARG A 219 -7.50 -32.37 -31.27
C ARG A 219 -6.65 -33.16 -30.27
N ILE A 220 -6.24 -32.53 -29.16
CA ILE A 220 -5.35 -33.15 -28.16
C ILE A 220 -6.12 -33.99 -27.14
N THR A 221 -7.43 -33.78 -26.98
CA THR A 221 -8.25 -34.47 -25.96
C THR A 221 -8.86 -35.79 -26.44
N ASN A 222 -8.60 -36.23 -27.67
CA ASN A 222 -9.14 -37.48 -28.24
C ASN A 222 -8.01 -38.49 -28.67
N ARG A 223 -7.00 -38.64 -27.86
CA ARG A 223 -6.07 -39.77 -27.99
C ARG A 223 -5.85 -40.45 -26.64
#